data_ac3273e30cd3241129bbd521c0fbb21e
#
_entry.id   ac3273e30cd3241129bbd521c0fbb21e
#
_cell.length_a   1.000
_cell.length_b   1.000
_cell.length_c   1.000
_cell.angle_alpha   90.00
_cell.angle_beta   90.00
_cell.angle_gamma   90.00
#
_symmetry.space_group_name_H-M   'P 1'
#
loop_
_entity.id
_entity.type
_entity.pdbx_description
1 polymer ?
#
loop_
_entity_poly.entity_id
_entity_poly.type
_entity_poly.pdbx_seq_one_letter_code
_entity_poly.pdbx_strand_id
1 'polypeptide(L)'
;MSSLLVDTGPLVAFLRESEANHEWAAAKFKELPAPYLTCEAVLTEAFFLVCRHPGGVRRFFDLLGSGLLEVDFSMLRERQALWKLIRKYEDLPMSLADACLVRLAELNPGASVFTLDTHFRVYRKHGRQQIPVIMP
;
A
#
# COMPACT_ATOMS: atom_id res chain seq x y z
N MET A 1 -13.32 14.14 4.22
CA MET A 1 -12.94 13.28 3.09
C MET A 1 -12.10 12.12 3.59
N SER A 2 -12.40 10.93 3.11
CA SER A 2 -11.61 9.77 3.48
C SER A 2 -10.33 9.70 2.64
N SER A 3 -9.23 9.33 3.30
CA SER A 3 -7.95 9.13 2.63
C SER A 3 -7.90 7.77 1.96
N LEU A 4 -7.03 7.65 0.96
CA LEU A 4 -6.76 6.38 0.30
C LEU A 4 -5.31 5.99 0.56
N LEU A 5 -5.11 4.79 1.04
CA LEU A 5 -3.79 4.20 1.23
C LEU A 5 -3.55 3.25 0.07
N VAL A 6 -2.33 3.22 -0.46
CA VAL A 6 -2.03 2.29 -1.55
C VAL A 6 -0.95 1.30 -1.16
N ASP A 7 -1.24 0.03 -1.40
CA ASP A 7 -0.34 -1.10 -1.15
C ASP A 7 0.52 -1.38 -2.39
N THR A 8 1.48 -2.26 -2.23
CA THR A 8 2.44 -2.67 -3.27
C THR A 8 1.76 -3.25 -4.52
N GLY A 9 0.77 -4.14 -4.33
CA GLY A 9 0.12 -4.86 -5.44
C GLY A 9 -0.42 -3.95 -6.53
N PRO A 10 -1.29 -2.98 -6.20
CA PRO A 10 -1.81 -2.05 -7.20
C PRO A 10 -0.73 -1.20 -7.88
N LEU A 11 0.32 -0.80 -7.16
CA LEU A 11 1.43 -0.06 -7.76
C LEU A 11 2.16 -0.90 -8.79
N VAL A 12 2.49 -2.14 -8.45
CA VAL A 12 3.16 -3.06 -9.37
C VAL A 12 2.28 -3.36 -10.58
N ALA A 13 0.99 -3.61 -10.34
CA ALA A 13 0.04 -3.87 -11.44
C ALA A 13 -0.08 -2.68 -12.38
N PHE A 14 -0.07 -1.46 -11.83
CA PHE A 14 -0.09 -0.24 -12.63
C PHE A 14 1.18 -0.07 -13.45
N LEU A 15 2.34 -0.37 -12.85
CA LEU A 15 3.64 -0.17 -13.49
C LEU A 15 4.03 -1.27 -14.47
N ARG A 16 3.41 -2.46 -14.39
CA ARG A 16 3.73 -3.61 -15.25
C ARG A 16 2.51 -4.01 -16.06
N GLU A 17 2.55 -3.73 -17.36
CA GLU A 17 1.44 -4.05 -18.27
C GLU A 17 1.15 -5.54 -18.34
N SER A 18 2.13 -6.39 -18.07
CA SER A 18 1.98 -7.85 -18.09
C SER A 18 1.26 -8.44 -16.87
N GLU A 19 1.02 -7.62 -15.84
CA GLU A 19 0.31 -8.10 -14.66
C GLU A 19 -1.17 -8.34 -14.93
N ALA A 20 -1.70 -9.41 -14.34
CA ALA A 20 -3.10 -9.80 -14.53
C ALA A 20 -4.08 -8.69 -14.14
N ASN A 21 -3.74 -7.90 -13.15
CA ASN A 21 -4.60 -6.83 -12.65
C ASN A 21 -4.23 -5.44 -13.18
N HIS A 22 -3.41 -5.39 -14.26
CA HIS A 22 -2.96 -4.11 -14.80
C HIS A 22 -4.11 -3.19 -15.21
N GLU A 23 -5.05 -3.71 -15.99
CA GLU A 23 -6.18 -2.89 -16.48
C GLU A 23 -7.05 -2.40 -15.34
N TRP A 24 -7.32 -3.27 -14.37
CA TRP A 24 -8.10 -2.90 -13.19
C TRP A 24 -7.41 -1.80 -12.39
N ALA A 25 -6.10 -1.96 -12.12
CA ALA A 25 -5.33 -0.97 -11.38
C ALA A 25 -5.28 0.37 -12.12
N ALA A 26 -5.02 0.35 -13.43
CA ALA A 26 -4.96 1.56 -14.23
C ALA A 26 -6.30 2.31 -14.22
N ALA A 27 -7.41 1.58 -14.31
CA ALA A 27 -8.74 2.18 -14.23
C ALA A 27 -8.99 2.81 -12.86
N LYS A 28 -8.59 2.12 -11.78
CA LYS A 28 -8.76 2.63 -10.42
C LYS A 28 -7.92 3.88 -10.17
N PHE A 29 -6.69 3.93 -10.67
CA PHE A 29 -5.86 5.13 -10.53
C PHE A 29 -6.43 6.34 -11.26
N LYS A 30 -7.25 6.12 -12.30
CA LYS A 30 -7.97 7.21 -12.97
C LYS A 30 -9.22 7.64 -12.20
N GLU A 31 -9.88 6.69 -11.56
CA GLU A 31 -11.15 6.89 -10.88
C GLU A 31 -10.98 7.48 -9.47
N LEU A 32 -9.99 6.99 -8.73
CA LEU A 32 -9.81 7.35 -7.33
C LEU A 32 -9.01 8.66 -7.20
N PRO A 33 -9.41 9.54 -6.27
CA PRO A 33 -8.73 10.83 -6.13
C PRO A 33 -7.33 10.70 -5.52
N ALA A 34 -6.36 11.38 -6.13
CA ALA A 34 -5.01 11.51 -5.61
C ALA A 34 -4.95 12.69 -4.61
N PRO A 35 -3.92 12.78 -3.76
CA PRO A 35 -2.82 11.83 -3.63
C PRO A 35 -3.20 10.59 -2.83
N TYR A 36 -2.44 9.50 -3.08
CA TYR A 36 -2.58 8.26 -2.32
C TYR A 36 -1.49 8.24 -1.25
N LEU A 37 -1.88 7.94 -0.01
CA LEU A 37 -0.92 7.80 1.07
C LEU A 37 -0.25 6.44 1.00
N THR A 38 1.04 6.40 1.23
CA THR A 38 1.78 5.14 1.30
C THR A 38 2.99 5.33 2.22
N CYS A 39 3.90 4.37 2.19
CA CYS A 39 5.12 4.42 3.01
C CYS A 39 6.30 3.92 2.20
N GLU A 40 7.50 4.21 2.68
CA GLU A 40 8.71 3.82 1.96
C GLU A 40 8.90 2.31 1.90
N ALA A 41 8.39 1.57 2.89
CA ALA A 41 8.43 0.12 2.85
C ALA A 41 7.66 -0.44 1.64
N VAL A 42 6.49 0.13 1.34
CA VAL A 42 5.70 -0.23 0.15
C VAL A 42 6.48 0.11 -1.13
N LEU A 43 7.05 1.31 -1.19
CA LEU A 43 7.80 1.75 -2.38
C LEU A 43 9.03 0.89 -2.62
N THR A 44 9.74 0.50 -1.57
CA THR A 44 10.90 -0.38 -1.67
C THR A 44 10.50 -1.73 -2.27
N GLU A 45 9.41 -2.29 -1.78
CA GLU A 45 8.87 -3.57 -2.26
C GLU A 45 8.44 -3.46 -3.72
N ALA A 46 7.74 -2.39 -4.07
CA ALA A 46 7.30 -2.15 -5.45
C ALA A 46 8.50 -2.02 -6.40
N PHE A 47 9.52 -1.28 -6.00
CA PHE A 47 10.73 -1.14 -6.80
C PHE A 47 11.38 -2.50 -7.06
N PHE A 48 11.52 -3.30 -6.03
CA PHE A 48 12.09 -4.65 -6.14
C PHE A 48 11.34 -5.49 -7.19
N LEU A 49 10.03 -5.36 -7.24
CA LEU A 49 9.20 -6.17 -8.12
C LEU A 49 9.14 -5.67 -9.57
N VAL A 50 9.50 -4.42 -9.84
CA VAL A 50 9.45 -3.86 -11.19
C VAL A 50 10.83 -3.58 -11.80
N CYS A 51 11.89 -3.50 -11.01
CA CYS A 51 13.19 -3.00 -11.46
C CYS A 51 13.85 -3.85 -12.55
N ARG A 52 13.53 -5.13 -12.63
CA ARG A 52 14.10 -6.04 -13.63
C ARG A 52 13.28 -6.13 -14.92
N HIS A 53 12.12 -5.49 -14.96
CA HIS A 53 11.30 -5.48 -16.17
C HIS A 53 11.70 -4.31 -17.07
N PRO A 54 11.67 -4.49 -18.39
CA PRO A 54 12.02 -3.42 -19.31
C PRO A 54 11.20 -2.15 -19.01
N GLY A 55 11.90 -1.03 -18.82
CA GLY A 55 11.27 0.24 -18.50
C GLY A 55 10.73 0.37 -17.09
N GLY A 56 10.89 -0.66 -16.23
CA GLY A 56 10.35 -0.65 -14.89
C GLY A 56 10.94 0.43 -14.00
N VAL A 57 12.26 0.60 -14.04
CA VAL A 57 12.94 1.63 -13.24
C VAL A 57 12.43 3.02 -13.64
N ARG A 58 12.37 3.29 -14.94
CA ARG A 58 11.91 4.57 -15.46
C ARG A 58 10.50 4.88 -15.00
N ARG A 59 9.59 3.93 -15.19
CA ARG A 59 8.20 4.10 -14.78
C ARG A 59 8.04 4.27 -13.28
N PHE A 60 8.85 3.57 -12.50
CA PHE A 60 8.83 3.75 -11.05
C PHE A 60 9.19 5.19 -10.65
N PHE A 61 10.27 5.73 -11.22
CA PHE A 61 10.68 7.10 -10.91
C PHE A 61 9.71 8.14 -11.48
N ASP A 62 9.09 7.86 -12.62
CA ASP A 62 8.02 8.71 -13.14
C ASP A 62 6.84 8.75 -12.16
N LEU A 63 6.50 7.61 -11.56
CA LEU A 63 5.46 7.55 -10.53
C LEU A 63 5.84 8.40 -9.31
N LEU A 64 7.07 8.30 -8.84
CA LEU A 64 7.53 9.11 -7.69
C LEU A 64 7.42 10.61 -7.97
N GLY A 65 7.66 11.02 -9.21
CA GLY A 65 7.60 12.44 -9.60
C GLY A 65 6.22 12.93 -10.02
N SER A 66 5.22 12.05 -10.06
CA SER A 66 3.92 12.35 -10.65
C SER A 66 3.00 13.20 -9.77
N GLY A 67 3.24 13.25 -8.46
CA GLY A 67 2.32 13.88 -7.52
C GLY A 67 1.18 12.97 -7.06
N LEU A 68 1.13 11.72 -7.54
CA LEU A 68 0.09 10.78 -7.14
C LEU A 68 0.26 10.23 -5.73
N LEU A 69 1.51 10.20 -5.24
CA LEU A 69 1.82 9.59 -3.95
C LEU A 69 2.24 10.62 -2.92
N GLU A 70 1.85 10.36 -1.68
CA GLU A 70 2.27 11.15 -0.54
C GLU A 70 2.82 10.21 0.52
N VAL A 71 4.03 10.48 1.00
CA VAL A 71 4.69 9.68 2.02
C VAL A 71 4.99 10.58 3.21
N ASP A 72 4.27 10.35 4.31
CA ASP A 72 4.42 11.10 5.55
C ASP A 72 4.37 10.14 6.74
N PHE A 73 4.97 8.98 6.59
CA PHE A 73 4.97 7.96 7.62
C PHE A 73 6.40 7.69 8.09
N SER A 74 6.61 7.75 9.40
CA SER A 74 7.91 7.46 9.99
C SER A 74 7.86 6.11 10.72
N MET A 75 8.54 5.12 10.17
CA MET A 75 8.66 3.80 10.80
C MET A 75 9.29 3.92 12.20
N LEU A 76 10.32 4.74 12.34
CA LEU A 76 10.97 4.92 13.64
C LEU A 76 10.02 5.52 14.67
N ARG A 77 9.23 6.51 14.27
CA ARG A 77 8.27 7.15 15.16
C ARG A 77 7.18 6.18 15.58
N GLU A 78 6.75 5.30 14.67
CA GLU A 78 5.67 4.36 14.91
C GLU A 78 6.14 2.97 15.33
N ARG A 79 7.40 2.81 15.67
CA ARG A 79 8.03 1.50 15.93
C ARG A 79 7.31 0.62 16.96
N GLN A 80 6.77 1.22 18.00
CA GLN A 80 6.09 0.46 19.05
C GLN A 80 4.76 -0.12 18.53
N ALA A 81 4.00 0.69 17.80
CA ALA A 81 2.75 0.21 17.19
C ALA A 81 3.03 -0.88 16.17
N LEU A 82 4.08 -0.72 15.36
CA LEU A 82 4.47 -1.72 14.38
C LEU A 82 4.88 -3.04 15.03
N TRP A 83 5.64 -2.96 16.11
CA TRP A 83 6.06 -4.15 16.86
C TRP A 83 4.85 -4.94 17.36
N LYS A 84 3.85 -4.26 17.91
CA LYS A 84 2.63 -4.90 18.38
C LYS A 84 1.87 -5.59 17.26
N LEU A 85 1.78 -4.96 16.08
CA LEU A 85 1.10 -5.53 14.92
C LEU A 85 1.82 -6.77 14.41
N ILE A 86 3.13 -6.70 14.25
CA ILE A 86 3.94 -7.85 13.79
C ILE A 86 3.77 -9.01 14.75
N ARG A 87 3.78 -8.78 16.05
CA ARG A 87 3.59 -9.83 17.04
C ARG A 87 2.18 -10.42 17.00
N LYS A 88 1.18 -9.57 16.86
CA LYS A 88 -0.22 -10.02 16.81
C LYS A 88 -0.47 -10.95 15.63
N TYR A 89 0.13 -10.67 14.49
CA TYR A 89 -0.08 -11.42 13.25
C TYR A 89 1.11 -12.27 12.85
N GLU A 90 1.92 -12.75 13.80
CA GLU A 90 3.09 -13.55 13.47
C GLU A 90 2.78 -14.88 12.78
N ASP A 91 1.57 -15.41 12.99
CA ASP A 91 1.10 -16.64 12.33
C ASP A 91 0.59 -16.39 10.91
N LEU A 92 0.27 -15.15 10.59
CA LEU A 92 0.03 -14.71 9.22
C LEU A 92 1.33 -14.04 8.80
N PRO A 93 1.86 -14.31 7.62
CA PRO A 93 3.12 -13.67 7.25
C PRO A 93 2.94 -12.17 6.97
N MET A 94 2.64 -11.40 8.01
CA MET A 94 2.51 -9.95 7.91
C MET A 94 3.89 -9.36 7.60
N SER A 95 4.00 -8.70 6.45
CA SER A 95 5.23 -8.00 6.10
C SER A 95 5.33 -6.68 6.86
N LEU A 96 6.53 -6.11 6.89
CA LEU A 96 6.71 -4.79 7.48
C LEU A 96 5.91 -3.72 6.72
N ALA A 97 5.81 -3.85 5.40
CA ALA A 97 4.97 -2.97 4.59
C ALA A 97 3.50 -3.06 4.99
N ASP A 98 2.99 -4.29 5.20
CA ASP A 98 1.62 -4.51 5.67
C ASP A 98 1.38 -3.84 7.02
N ALA A 99 2.31 -4.02 7.96
CA ALA A 99 2.20 -3.42 9.28
C ALA A 99 2.15 -1.89 9.19
N CYS A 100 2.99 -1.30 8.33
CA CYS A 100 3.01 0.15 8.10
C CYS A 100 1.66 0.63 7.55
N LEU A 101 1.06 -0.10 6.63
CA LEU A 101 -0.24 0.29 6.07
C LEU A 101 -1.37 0.16 7.08
N VAL A 102 -1.37 -0.89 7.90
CA VAL A 102 -2.35 -1.00 9.00
C VAL A 102 -2.21 0.19 9.95
N ARG A 103 -0.96 0.53 10.31
CA ARG A 103 -0.73 1.69 11.19
C ARG A 103 -1.17 3.00 10.54
N LEU A 104 -0.90 3.18 9.24
CA LEU A 104 -1.39 4.33 8.49
C LEU A 104 -2.92 4.41 8.53
N ALA A 105 -3.61 3.26 8.42
CA ALA A 105 -5.06 3.23 8.53
C ALA A 105 -5.53 3.69 9.91
N GLU A 106 -4.79 3.32 10.97
CA GLU A 106 -5.10 3.79 12.33
C GLU A 106 -4.90 5.29 12.49
N LEU A 107 -3.87 5.83 11.84
CA LEU A 107 -3.54 7.25 11.92
C LEU A 107 -4.43 8.13 11.04
N ASN A 108 -5.16 7.54 10.10
CA ASN A 108 -6.02 8.26 9.16
C ASN A 108 -7.44 7.71 9.22
N PRO A 109 -8.26 8.18 10.17
CA PRO A 109 -9.62 7.69 10.33
C PRO A 109 -10.42 7.78 9.03
N GLY A 110 -11.15 6.70 8.71
CA GLY A 110 -11.93 6.63 7.50
C GLY A 110 -11.15 6.22 6.26
N ALA A 111 -9.85 5.97 6.37
CA ALA A 111 -9.03 5.57 5.23
C ALA A 111 -9.39 4.18 4.73
N SER A 112 -9.36 4.01 3.40
CA SER A 112 -9.48 2.71 2.74
C SER A 112 -8.12 2.30 2.19
N VAL A 113 -7.84 1.00 2.14
CA VAL A 113 -6.61 0.46 1.58
C VAL A 113 -6.88 -0.09 0.18
N PHE A 114 -6.21 0.47 -0.80
CA PHE A 114 -6.23 0.01 -2.18
C PHE A 114 -5.17 -1.10 -2.29
N THR A 115 -5.60 -2.34 -2.40
CA THR A 115 -4.73 -3.52 -2.29
C THR A 115 -5.22 -4.66 -3.17
N LEU A 116 -4.34 -5.61 -3.42
CA LEU A 116 -4.66 -6.90 -4.05
C LEU A 116 -4.49 -8.05 -3.04
N ASP A 117 -4.10 -7.75 -1.80
CA ASP A 117 -3.80 -8.74 -0.79
C ASP A 117 -5.01 -8.95 0.12
N THR A 118 -5.58 -10.18 0.05
CA THR A 118 -6.74 -10.54 0.85
C THR A 118 -6.48 -10.53 2.36
N HIS A 119 -5.21 -10.55 2.79
CA HIS A 119 -4.90 -10.46 4.21
C HIS A 119 -5.40 -9.15 4.83
N PHE A 120 -5.57 -8.08 4.05
CA PHE A 120 -6.13 -6.83 4.57
C PHE A 120 -7.60 -6.96 5.00
N ARG A 121 -8.28 -8.02 4.60
CA ARG A 121 -9.61 -8.36 5.13
C ARG A 121 -9.53 -9.01 6.52
N VAL A 122 -8.37 -9.54 6.87
CA VAL A 122 -8.12 -10.19 8.17
C VAL A 122 -7.54 -9.21 9.17
N TYR A 123 -6.61 -8.35 8.74
CA TYR A 123 -6.00 -7.35 9.62
C TYR A 123 -7.06 -6.42 10.19
N ARG A 124 -6.83 -5.97 11.42
CA ARG A 124 -7.73 -5.04 12.12
C ARG A 124 -6.97 -3.82 12.58
N LYS A 125 -7.60 -2.65 12.46
CA LYS A 125 -7.07 -1.42 13.04
C LYS A 125 -7.63 -1.26 14.45
N HIS A 126 -6.86 -0.63 15.33
CA HIS A 126 -7.24 -0.45 16.74
C HIS A 126 -7.67 -1.75 17.42
N GLY A 127 -7.09 -2.86 17.01
CA GLY A 127 -7.31 -4.17 17.58
C GLY A 127 -8.56 -4.91 17.11
N ARG A 128 -9.60 -4.22 16.69
CA ARG A 128 -10.92 -4.84 16.40
C ARG A 128 -11.57 -4.41 15.10
N GLN A 129 -11.28 -3.21 14.63
CA GLN A 129 -12.03 -2.60 13.52
C GLN A 129 -11.55 -3.12 12.18
N GLN A 130 -12.49 -3.43 11.31
CA GLN A 130 -12.15 -3.77 9.94
C GLN A 130 -11.56 -2.57 9.21
N ILE A 131 -10.62 -2.85 8.33
CA ILE A 131 -10.03 -1.84 7.46
C ILE A 131 -10.80 -1.88 6.14
N PRO A 132 -11.44 -0.78 5.71
CA PRO A 132 -12.07 -0.75 4.40
C PRO A 132 -11.04 -1.01 3.30
N VAL A 133 -11.39 -1.87 2.34
CA VAL A 133 -10.47 -2.24 1.25
C VAL A 133 -11.10 -1.94 -0.10
N ILE A 134 -10.24 -1.60 -1.07
CA ILE A 134 -10.60 -1.46 -2.48
C ILE A 134 -9.84 -2.56 -3.21
N MET A 135 -10.56 -3.55 -3.70
CA MET A 135 -10.02 -4.74 -4.33
C MET A 135 -10.87 -5.09 -5.56
N PRO A 136 -10.31 -5.83 -6.52
CA PRO A 136 -11.12 -6.32 -7.64
C PRO A 136 -12.20 -7.30 -7.21
#